data_eafb6fe133b9462f80596454eb5b0626
#
_entry.id   eafb6fe133b9462f80596454eb5b0626
#
_cell.length_a   1.000
_cell.length_b   1.000
_cell.length_c   1.000
_cell.angle_alpha   90.00
_cell.angle_beta   90.00
_cell.angle_gamma   90.00
#
_symmetry.space_group_name_H-M   'P 1'
#
loop_
_entity.id
_entity.type
_entity.pdbx_description
1 polymer ?
#
loop_
_entity_poly.entity_id
_entity_poly.type
_entity_poly.pdbx_seq_one_letter_code
_entity_poly.pdbx_strand_id
1 'polypeptide(L)'
;MTKGNRSALSSPLALLIRALALTAIVGVLATGPVTSTATAETPAQFIYRVSHSTFGDIGSYSNTVEPSRDGITVQTRAHFQVSMLGVRMYREDATRTERWQGNRLVSFQGVTDKGDGPVEVKGEARGNGFVITSSQGTITAPASVHPANPWSNNFLTSNTMMRPDSGKIEQVRIGSGLETTVKIDGTTIAAVKFEIDGSTKYTVWLDGRGVPVKFVADDDTGKVTFTLAKCIGCGPEPTQIGNR
;
A
#
# COMPACT_ATOMS: atom_id res chain seq x y z
N MET A 1 48.77 -42.14 -43.37
CA MET A 1 48.16 -43.13 -44.32
C MET A 1 46.84 -42.51 -44.77
N THR A 2 46.88 -42.03 -45.91
CA THR A 2 46.14 -42.33 -47.12
C THR A 2 44.75 -41.69 -47.17
N LYS A 3 44.64 -40.63 -47.95
CA LYS A 3 44.19 -40.55 -49.34
C LYS A 3 42.71 -40.84 -49.46
N GLY A 4 41.92 -40.10 -50.11
CA GLY A 4 41.96 -39.25 -51.31
C GLY A 4 40.53 -38.96 -51.69
N ASN A 5 40.30 -37.91 -52.20
CA ASN A 5 40.41 -37.45 -53.59
C ASN A 5 39.10 -37.41 -54.34
N ARG A 6 38.74 -36.18 -54.81
CA ARG A 6 38.25 -35.78 -56.15
C ARG A 6 36.91 -36.35 -56.60
N SER A 7 36.07 -35.68 -57.36
CA SER A 7 36.17 -34.61 -58.38
C SER A 7 34.72 -34.20 -58.70
N ALA A 8 34.39 -32.96 -58.92
CA ALA A 8 34.37 -32.18 -60.13
C ALA A 8 33.44 -32.69 -61.23
N LEU A 9 32.59 -31.84 -61.72
CA LEU A 9 32.41 -31.37 -63.10
C LEU A 9 30.96 -30.93 -63.36
N SER A 10 30.78 -29.68 -63.55
CA SER A 10 30.63 -28.87 -64.77
C SER A 10 29.24 -28.86 -65.40
N SER A 11 28.70 -27.66 -65.39
CA SER A 11 27.95 -26.84 -66.35
C SER A 11 27.53 -27.48 -67.71
N PRO A 12 26.74 -26.85 -68.54
CA PRO A 12 26.12 -25.52 -68.54
C PRO A 12 24.68 -25.40 -69.27
N LEU A 13 24.21 -24.16 -69.35
CA LEU A 13 23.50 -23.55 -70.44
C LEU A 13 21.96 -23.76 -70.52
N ALA A 14 21.18 -22.79 -70.43
CA ALA A 14 20.56 -21.94 -71.46
C ALA A 14 19.36 -21.15 -70.91
N LEU A 15 19.54 -19.88 -70.95
CA LEU A 15 18.72 -18.81 -71.51
C LEU A 15 17.24 -19.13 -71.78
N LEU A 16 16.33 -18.40 -71.17
CA LEU A 16 15.18 -17.80 -71.84
C LEU A 16 14.59 -16.66 -70.98
N ILE A 17 14.69 -15.49 -71.49
CA ILE A 17 14.12 -14.19 -71.11
C ILE A 17 12.60 -14.29 -71.15
N ARG A 18 11.92 -13.94 -70.01
CA ARG A 18 10.57 -13.34 -70.12
C ARG A 18 10.46 -12.25 -69.03
N ALA A 19 10.48 -11.02 -69.54
CA ALA A 19 10.12 -9.84 -68.79
C ALA A 19 8.65 -9.92 -68.33
N LEU A 20 8.39 -9.85 -67.05
CA LEU A 20 7.10 -9.47 -66.50
C LEU A 20 7.34 -8.33 -65.52
N ALA A 21 6.85 -7.15 -65.88
CA ALA A 21 6.81 -5.98 -65.04
C ALA A 21 5.89 -6.25 -63.86
N LEU A 22 6.43 -6.39 -62.67
CA LEU A 22 5.65 -6.39 -61.46
C LEU A 22 5.82 -5.02 -60.79
N THR A 23 4.74 -4.22 -60.90
CA THR A 23 4.59 -2.95 -60.18
C THR A 23 4.62 -3.23 -58.69
N ALA A 24 5.72 -2.89 -58.01
CA ALA A 24 5.82 -2.92 -56.58
C ALA A 24 5.02 -1.74 -56.00
N ILE A 25 3.85 -2.03 -55.47
CA ILE A 25 3.12 -1.10 -54.59
C ILE A 25 3.88 -1.07 -53.25
N VAL A 26 4.69 -0.04 -53.07
CA VAL A 26 5.30 0.27 -51.76
C VAL A 26 4.19 0.81 -50.85
N GLY A 27 3.57 -0.08 -50.09
CA GLY A 27 2.70 0.28 -48.98
C GLY A 27 3.54 0.90 -47.87
N VAL A 28 3.52 2.22 -47.77
CA VAL A 28 4.06 2.94 -46.60
C VAL A 28 3.14 2.61 -45.42
N LEU A 29 3.54 1.63 -44.61
CA LEU A 29 2.96 1.42 -43.25
C LEU A 29 3.36 2.61 -42.42
N ALA A 30 2.50 3.61 -42.29
CA ALA A 30 2.61 4.67 -41.33
C ALA A 30 2.43 4.07 -39.94
N THR A 31 3.54 3.68 -39.29
CA THR A 31 3.58 3.38 -37.87
C THR A 31 3.49 4.71 -37.13
N GLY A 32 2.26 5.17 -36.89
CA GLY A 32 2.01 6.30 -36.00
C GLY A 32 2.49 5.93 -34.61
N PRO A 33 3.08 6.88 -33.84
CA PRO A 33 3.43 6.62 -32.45
C PRO A 33 2.16 6.25 -31.68
N VAL A 34 2.12 5.02 -31.15
CA VAL A 34 1.09 4.62 -30.20
C VAL A 34 1.41 5.38 -28.91
N THR A 35 0.84 6.57 -28.76
CA THR A 35 0.85 7.29 -27.49
C THR A 35 0.02 6.47 -26.50
N SER A 36 0.70 5.65 -25.72
CA SER A 36 0.11 5.00 -24.55
C SER A 36 -0.27 6.12 -23.58
N THR A 37 -1.54 6.50 -23.56
CA THR A 37 -2.09 7.35 -22.50
C THR A 37 -2.02 6.54 -21.22
N ALA A 38 -0.99 6.81 -20.39
CA ALA A 38 -0.95 6.32 -19.04
C ALA A 38 -2.20 6.85 -18.32
N THR A 39 -3.17 5.98 -18.08
CA THR A 39 -4.34 6.31 -17.27
C THR A 39 -3.79 6.65 -15.88
N ALA A 40 -3.91 7.92 -15.47
CA ALA A 40 -3.56 8.30 -14.11
C ALA A 40 -4.49 7.51 -13.17
N GLU A 41 -3.91 6.68 -12.30
CA GLU A 41 -4.68 5.97 -11.30
C GLU A 41 -5.36 7.01 -10.40
N THR A 42 -6.66 6.82 -10.17
CA THR A 42 -7.46 7.75 -9.36
C THR A 42 -7.04 7.66 -7.90
N PRO A 43 -6.78 8.78 -7.22
CA PRO A 43 -6.53 8.76 -5.79
C PRO A 43 -7.65 8.07 -5.02
N ALA A 44 -7.29 7.26 -4.04
CA ALA A 44 -8.24 6.63 -3.13
C ALA A 44 -8.20 7.30 -1.76
N GLN A 45 -9.36 7.45 -1.11
CA GLN A 45 -9.45 7.97 0.24
C GLN A 45 -10.27 7.04 1.12
N PHE A 46 -9.68 6.64 2.24
CA PHE A 46 -10.30 5.82 3.29
C PHE A 46 -10.58 6.70 4.50
N ILE A 47 -11.83 6.78 4.93
CA ILE A 47 -12.26 7.57 6.08
C ILE A 47 -12.85 6.62 7.11
N TYR A 48 -12.29 6.63 8.32
CA TYR A 48 -12.69 5.77 9.43
C TYR A 48 -13.32 6.59 10.55
N ARG A 49 -14.39 6.06 11.14
CA ARG A 49 -14.81 6.44 12.51
C ARG A 49 -13.93 5.70 13.49
N VAL A 50 -13.57 6.37 14.56
CA VAL A 50 -12.73 5.79 15.60
C VAL A 50 -13.48 5.77 16.91
N SER A 51 -13.59 4.59 17.51
CA SER A 51 -14.25 4.39 18.80
C SER A 51 -13.34 3.66 19.76
N HIS A 52 -13.52 3.97 21.05
CA HIS A 52 -12.87 3.29 22.15
C HIS A 52 -13.87 2.45 22.92
N SER A 53 -13.49 1.24 23.35
CA SER A 53 -14.40 0.32 24.06
C SER A 53 -15.00 0.90 25.34
N THR A 54 -14.30 1.81 26.00
CA THR A 54 -14.73 2.46 27.26
C THR A 54 -15.37 3.83 27.01
N PHE A 55 -14.87 4.60 26.03
CA PHE A 55 -15.23 6.02 25.86
C PHE A 55 -16.18 6.29 24.67
N GLY A 56 -16.54 5.27 23.91
CA GLY A 56 -17.42 5.42 22.74
C GLY A 56 -16.70 6.04 21.54
N ASP A 57 -17.40 6.91 20.81
CA ASP A 57 -16.79 7.63 19.67
C ASP A 57 -15.75 8.62 20.15
N ILE A 58 -14.54 8.51 19.62
CA ILE A 58 -13.38 9.35 20.00
C ILE A 58 -12.82 10.14 18.82
N GLY A 59 -13.38 10.00 17.60
CA GLY A 59 -12.96 10.82 16.48
C GLY A 59 -12.82 10.13 15.14
N SER A 60 -11.86 10.59 14.34
CA SER A 60 -11.70 10.17 12.95
C SER A 60 -10.24 9.91 12.56
N TYR A 61 -10.09 9.06 11.56
CA TYR A 61 -8.82 8.72 10.94
C TYR A 61 -9.00 8.62 9.44
N SER A 62 -8.08 9.13 8.66
CA SER A 62 -8.17 9.01 7.20
C SER A 62 -6.82 8.77 6.55
N ASN A 63 -6.82 7.99 5.47
CA ASN A 63 -5.70 7.82 4.55
C ASN A 63 -6.14 8.28 3.16
N THR A 64 -5.34 9.13 2.54
CA THR A 64 -5.43 9.46 1.11
C THR A 64 -4.25 8.80 0.41
N VAL A 65 -4.52 7.95 -0.56
CA VAL A 65 -3.53 7.17 -1.32
C VAL A 65 -3.47 7.74 -2.73
N GLU A 66 -2.33 8.28 -3.09
CA GLU A 66 -2.08 8.94 -4.38
C GLU A 66 -1.02 8.16 -5.16
N PRO A 67 -1.42 7.34 -6.15
CA PRO A 67 -0.48 6.70 -7.05
C PRO A 67 0.22 7.72 -7.95
N SER A 68 1.47 7.45 -8.27
CA SER A 68 2.26 8.24 -9.22
C SER A 68 3.15 7.30 -10.07
N ARG A 69 3.81 7.85 -11.08
CA ARG A 69 4.76 7.06 -11.90
C ARG A 69 5.90 6.45 -11.08
N ASP A 70 6.30 7.14 -10.02
CA ASP A 70 7.47 6.77 -9.21
C ASP A 70 7.09 6.00 -7.94
N GLY A 71 5.80 5.70 -7.75
CA GLY A 71 5.32 4.97 -6.58
C GLY A 71 4.02 5.51 -6.01
N ILE A 72 3.85 5.40 -4.70
CA ILE A 72 2.63 5.77 -3.99
C ILE A 72 2.98 6.77 -2.89
N THR A 73 2.17 7.83 -2.76
CA THR A 73 2.17 8.72 -1.60
C THR A 73 0.93 8.45 -0.77
N VAL A 74 1.09 8.26 0.54
CA VAL A 74 -0.01 8.11 1.48
C VAL A 74 0.02 9.27 2.46
N GLN A 75 -1.08 10.00 2.54
CA GLN A 75 -1.29 11.07 3.51
C GLN A 75 -2.29 10.60 4.56
N THR A 76 -1.89 10.64 5.83
CA THR A 76 -2.73 10.26 6.97
C THR A 76 -3.09 11.49 7.78
N ARG A 77 -4.34 11.55 8.24
CA ARG A 77 -4.82 12.49 9.26
C ARG A 77 -5.56 11.74 10.33
N ALA A 78 -5.24 12.04 11.58
CA ALA A 78 -5.93 11.52 12.76
C ALA A 78 -6.35 12.66 13.66
N HIS A 79 -7.55 12.56 14.21
CA HIS A 79 -8.07 13.46 15.24
C HIS A 79 -8.83 12.63 16.26
N PHE A 80 -8.30 12.54 17.48
CA PHE A 80 -8.92 11.82 18.59
C PHE A 80 -9.12 12.76 19.77
N GLN A 81 -10.26 12.64 20.43
CA GLN A 81 -10.57 13.38 21.65
C GLN A 81 -11.46 12.54 22.58
N VAL A 82 -11.08 12.48 23.84
CA VAL A 82 -11.90 11.91 24.90
C VAL A 82 -12.24 13.03 25.88
N SER A 83 -13.52 13.18 26.19
CA SER A 83 -14.02 14.14 27.17
C SER A 83 -14.92 13.41 28.18
N MET A 84 -14.79 13.73 29.46
CA MET A 84 -15.64 13.21 30.54
C MET A 84 -16.15 14.37 31.39
N LEU A 85 -17.47 14.43 31.59
CA LEU A 85 -18.12 15.51 32.34
C LEU A 85 -17.72 16.94 31.89
N GLY A 86 -17.53 17.11 30.57
CA GLY A 86 -17.11 18.40 29.99
C GLY A 86 -15.61 18.70 30.10
N VAL A 87 -14.84 17.83 30.74
CA VAL A 87 -13.37 17.97 30.85
C VAL A 87 -12.71 17.10 29.78
N ARG A 88 -11.78 17.71 29.01
CA ARG A 88 -10.98 16.97 28.02
C ARG A 88 -9.89 16.17 28.75
N MET A 89 -9.97 14.83 28.63
CA MET A 89 -9.06 13.90 29.24
C MET A 89 -7.91 13.50 28.32
N TYR A 90 -8.18 13.48 27.01
CA TYR A 90 -7.21 13.11 25.98
C TYR A 90 -7.50 13.85 24.68
N ARG A 91 -6.43 14.20 23.95
CA ARG A 91 -6.47 14.69 22.58
C ARG A 91 -5.25 14.17 21.84
N GLU A 92 -5.42 13.79 20.59
CA GLU A 92 -4.34 13.55 19.66
C GLU A 92 -4.73 14.10 18.29
N ASP A 93 -3.87 14.95 17.74
CA ASP A 93 -3.90 15.37 16.34
C ASP A 93 -2.63 14.88 15.66
N ALA A 94 -2.78 14.18 14.54
CA ALA A 94 -1.62 13.70 13.79
C ALA A 94 -1.79 13.90 12.29
N THR A 95 -0.68 14.25 11.65
CA THR A 95 -0.53 14.26 10.19
C THR A 95 0.72 13.47 9.81
N ARG A 96 0.62 12.65 8.75
CA ARG A 96 1.72 11.82 8.30
C ARG A 96 1.74 11.79 6.78
N THR A 97 2.94 11.68 6.21
CA THR A 97 3.15 11.44 4.79
C THR A 97 4.14 10.30 4.63
N GLU A 98 3.76 9.30 3.88
CA GLU A 98 4.56 8.15 3.50
C GLU A 98 4.79 8.17 2.00
N ARG A 99 6.01 7.88 1.55
CA ARG A 99 6.31 7.63 0.13
C ARG A 99 6.83 6.23 -0.03
N TRP A 100 6.30 5.52 -1.02
CA TRP A 100 6.57 4.12 -1.30
C TRP A 100 7.02 3.92 -2.73
N GLN A 101 8.00 3.02 -2.93
CA GLN A 101 8.39 2.48 -4.23
C GLN A 101 8.23 0.96 -4.18
N GLY A 102 7.21 0.43 -4.84
CA GLY A 102 6.76 -0.93 -4.62
C GLY A 102 6.42 -1.17 -3.14
N ASN A 103 7.01 -2.19 -2.53
CA ASN A 103 6.83 -2.51 -1.12
C ASN A 103 7.84 -1.82 -0.18
N ARG A 104 8.66 -0.91 -0.70
CA ARG A 104 9.68 -0.23 0.09
C ARG A 104 9.22 1.17 0.49
N LEU A 105 9.23 1.44 1.78
CA LEU A 105 9.10 2.79 2.30
C LEU A 105 10.37 3.58 1.96
N VAL A 106 10.24 4.68 1.22
CA VAL A 106 11.38 5.52 0.83
C VAL A 106 11.47 6.80 1.64
N SER A 107 10.35 7.34 2.11
CA SER A 107 10.35 8.42 3.10
C SER A 107 9.12 8.40 4.00
N PHE A 108 9.28 8.91 5.20
CA PHE A 108 8.24 9.12 6.19
C PHE A 108 8.42 10.48 6.84
N GLN A 109 7.33 11.20 7.01
CA GLN A 109 7.27 12.41 7.82
C GLN A 109 5.97 12.40 8.61
N GLY A 110 6.04 12.52 9.92
CA GLY A 110 4.89 12.55 10.81
C GLY A 110 5.03 13.63 11.87
N VAL A 111 3.91 14.25 12.21
CA VAL A 111 3.77 15.14 13.36
C VAL A 111 2.58 14.64 14.16
N THR A 112 2.77 14.45 15.45
CA THR A 112 1.72 14.05 16.41
C THR A 112 1.74 15.00 17.60
N ASP A 113 0.59 15.60 17.91
CA ASP A 113 0.40 16.45 19.09
C ASP A 113 -0.65 15.80 20.01
N LYS A 114 -0.23 15.48 21.25
CA LYS A 114 -1.10 14.91 22.30
C LYS A 114 -1.46 15.92 23.38
N GLY A 115 -1.17 17.20 23.14
CA GLY A 115 -1.44 18.29 24.07
C GLY A 115 -0.20 18.83 24.78
N ASP A 116 0.92 18.11 24.72
CA ASP A 116 2.21 18.49 25.33
C ASP A 116 3.17 19.10 24.30
N GLY A 117 2.66 19.41 23.10
CA GLY A 117 3.41 19.91 21.96
C GLY A 117 3.69 18.84 20.91
N PRO A 118 4.04 19.28 19.70
CA PRO A 118 4.23 18.39 18.56
C PRO A 118 5.50 17.55 18.66
N VAL A 119 5.36 16.27 18.42
CA VAL A 119 6.45 15.31 18.23
C VAL A 119 6.61 15.03 16.75
N GLU A 120 7.80 15.29 16.21
CA GLU A 120 8.15 14.96 14.83
C GLU A 120 8.86 13.62 14.73
N VAL A 121 8.50 12.85 13.69
CA VAL A 121 9.21 11.65 13.26
C VAL A 121 9.51 11.78 11.77
N LYS A 122 10.78 11.64 11.40
CA LYS A 122 11.24 11.65 10.01
C LYS A 122 11.96 10.35 9.69
N GLY A 123 11.82 9.87 8.47
CA GLY A 123 12.50 8.67 8.01
C GLY A 123 12.86 8.75 6.54
N GLU A 124 14.00 8.16 6.19
CA GLU A 124 14.49 8.08 4.80
C GLU A 124 15.16 6.74 4.54
N ALA A 125 14.92 6.19 3.36
CA ALA A 125 15.66 5.02 2.88
C ALA A 125 17.11 5.39 2.59
N ARG A 126 18.06 4.64 3.18
CA ARG A 126 19.50 4.80 2.93
C ARG A 126 20.15 3.44 2.75
N GLY A 127 20.67 3.18 1.56
CA GLY A 127 21.24 1.88 1.21
C GLY A 127 20.23 0.76 1.47
N ASN A 128 20.61 -0.23 2.26
CA ASN A 128 19.78 -1.39 2.64
C ASN A 128 18.99 -1.17 3.95
N GLY A 129 18.86 0.07 4.42
CA GLY A 129 18.13 0.39 5.65
C GLY A 129 17.18 1.55 5.47
N PHE A 130 16.50 1.86 6.58
CA PHE A 130 15.64 3.03 6.71
C PHE A 130 16.05 3.78 7.98
N VAL A 131 16.55 5.00 7.81
CA VAL A 131 17.04 5.84 8.92
C VAL A 131 15.89 6.66 9.46
N ILE A 132 15.61 6.53 10.75
CA ILE A 132 14.52 7.21 11.45
C ILE A 132 15.10 8.19 12.46
N THR A 133 14.63 9.42 12.43
CA THR A 133 14.99 10.48 13.38
C THR A 133 13.73 10.97 14.10
N SER A 134 13.80 11.01 15.40
CA SER A 134 12.73 11.53 16.30
C SER A 134 13.35 12.24 17.50
N SER A 135 12.52 12.73 18.43
CA SER A 135 12.97 13.27 19.71
C SER A 135 13.77 12.27 20.56
N GLN A 136 13.71 10.97 20.26
CA GLN A 136 14.46 9.91 20.94
C GLN A 136 15.83 9.63 20.29
N GLY A 137 16.20 10.38 19.27
CA GLY A 137 17.46 10.22 18.53
C GLY A 137 17.27 9.64 17.13
N THR A 138 18.36 9.10 16.59
CA THR A 138 18.39 8.51 15.24
C THR A 138 18.69 7.03 15.34
N ILE A 139 17.89 6.22 14.66
CA ILE A 139 18.04 4.77 14.58
C ILE A 139 18.00 4.30 13.13
N THR A 140 18.52 3.12 12.83
CA THR A 140 18.42 2.49 11.52
C THR A 140 17.58 1.22 11.65
N ALA A 141 16.51 1.14 10.87
CA ALA A 141 15.64 -0.02 10.72
C ALA A 141 15.98 -0.79 9.44
N PRO A 142 15.56 -2.07 9.31
CA PRO A 142 15.60 -2.81 8.06
C PRO A 142 14.84 -2.07 6.94
N ALA A 143 15.24 -2.29 5.68
CA ALA A 143 14.55 -1.72 4.51
C ALA A 143 13.09 -2.16 4.36
N SER A 144 12.72 -3.27 5.02
CA SER A 144 11.36 -3.80 5.05
C SER A 144 10.47 -3.17 6.11
N VAL A 145 10.93 -2.15 6.85
CA VAL A 145 10.12 -1.51 7.89
C VAL A 145 8.86 -0.87 7.32
N HIS A 146 7.74 -1.07 8.00
CA HIS A 146 6.46 -0.44 7.67
C HIS A 146 5.96 0.39 8.86
N PRO A 147 5.37 1.58 8.63
CA PRO A 147 4.63 2.28 9.66
C PRO A 147 3.42 1.44 10.12
N ALA A 148 3.07 1.53 11.39
CA ALA A 148 1.84 0.93 11.91
C ALA A 148 0.61 1.72 11.41
N ASN A 149 0.37 1.64 10.11
CA ASN A 149 -0.67 2.32 9.36
C ASN A 149 -1.20 1.38 8.27
N PRO A 150 -2.24 0.58 8.54
CA PRO A 150 -2.79 -0.33 7.56
C PRO A 150 -3.68 0.43 6.56
N TRP A 151 -3.11 0.91 5.45
CA TRP A 151 -3.85 1.52 4.34
C TRP A 151 -4.03 0.56 3.14
N SER A 152 -3.35 -0.57 3.15
CA SER A 152 -3.45 -1.66 2.18
C SER A 152 -3.03 -2.97 2.85
N ASN A 153 -2.96 -4.07 2.11
CA ASN A 153 -2.39 -5.34 2.58
C ASN A 153 -0.85 -5.35 2.67
N ASN A 154 -0.20 -4.24 2.34
CA ASN A 154 1.27 -4.11 2.28
C ASN A 154 1.95 -4.40 3.63
N PHE A 155 1.30 -4.03 4.75
CA PHE A 155 1.83 -4.29 6.09
C PHE A 155 2.04 -5.78 6.39
N LEU A 156 1.38 -6.68 5.66
CA LEU A 156 1.56 -8.13 5.79
C LEU A 156 2.92 -8.63 5.28
N THR A 157 3.67 -7.79 4.58
CA THR A 157 4.97 -8.16 3.97
C THR A 157 6.16 -7.92 4.89
N SER A 158 5.96 -7.40 6.10
CA SER A 158 7.04 -7.09 7.03
C SER A 158 6.72 -7.48 8.46
N ASN A 159 7.72 -8.07 9.13
CA ASN A 159 7.68 -8.34 10.58
C ASN A 159 8.29 -7.20 11.41
N THR A 160 8.64 -6.07 10.77
CA THR A 160 9.22 -4.91 11.44
C THR A 160 8.30 -3.71 11.26
N MET A 161 7.74 -3.22 12.35
CA MET A 161 6.87 -2.05 12.35
C MET A 161 7.52 -0.85 13.03
N MET A 162 7.23 0.33 12.50
CA MET A 162 7.59 1.62 13.09
C MET A 162 6.33 2.26 13.68
N ARG A 163 6.40 2.68 14.92
CA ARG A 163 5.35 3.51 15.53
C ARG A 163 5.40 4.93 14.96
N PRO A 164 4.32 5.39 14.31
CA PRO A 164 4.33 6.69 13.63
C PRO A 164 4.41 7.91 14.55
N ASP A 165 4.04 7.75 15.84
CA ASP A 165 4.03 8.80 16.87
C ASP A 165 5.37 9.00 17.57
N SER A 166 6.28 8.05 17.46
CA SER A 166 7.54 8.05 18.25
C SER A 166 8.76 7.62 17.44
N GLY A 167 8.58 6.98 16.28
CA GLY A 167 9.65 6.39 15.50
C GLY A 167 10.22 5.09 16.08
N LYS A 168 9.67 4.58 17.19
CA LYS A 168 10.11 3.31 17.78
C LYS A 168 9.85 2.15 16.83
N ILE A 169 10.80 1.21 16.79
CA ILE A 169 10.71 -0.02 16.03
C ILE A 169 10.29 -1.15 16.94
N GLU A 170 9.38 -1.96 16.45
CA GLU A 170 8.98 -3.22 17.08
C GLU A 170 9.01 -4.38 16.09
N GLN A 171 9.35 -5.56 16.59
CA GLN A 171 9.19 -6.80 15.85
C GLN A 171 7.79 -7.34 16.11
N VAL A 172 7.10 -7.69 15.04
CA VAL A 172 5.75 -8.22 15.11
C VAL A 172 5.68 -9.61 14.49
N ARG A 173 4.70 -10.38 14.92
CA ARG A 173 4.33 -11.65 14.31
C ARG A 173 2.96 -11.51 13.71
N ILE A 174 2.88 -11.73 12.39
CA ILE A 174 1.63 -11.68 11.66
C ILE A 174 1.10 -13.10 11.55
N GLY A 175 -0.11 -13.32 12.05
CA GLY A 175 -0.83 -14.60 11.94
C GLY A 175 -1.29 -14.86 10.52
N SER A 176 -1.60 -16.12 10.22
CA SER A 176 -2.24 -16.49 8.96
C SER A 176 -3.63 -15.85 8.85
N GLY A 177 -4.00 -15.46 7.62
CA GLY A 177 -5.33 -14.91 7.35
C GLY A 177 -6.43 -15.91 7.63
N LEU A 178 -7.50 -15.47 8.29
CA LEU A 178 -8.70 -16.25 8.56
C LEU A 178 -9.88 -15.64 7.78
N GLU A 179 -10.45 -16.40 6.85
CA GLU A 179 -11.67 -15.99 6.16
C GLU A 179 -12.82 -15.85 7.17
N THR A 180 -13.51 -14.73 7.10
CA THR A 180 -14.58 -14.37 8.04
C THR A 180 -15.52 -13.35 7.42
N THR A 181 -16.46 -12.87 8.21
CA THR A 181 -17.27 -11.71 7.87
C THR A 181 -17.12 -10.64 8.96
N VAL A 182 -17.27 -9.39 8.57
CA VAL A 182 -17.32 -8.25 9.49
C VAL A 182 -18.59 -7.45 9.24
N LYS A 183 -19.28 -7.05 10.32
CA LYS A 183 -20.47 -6.20 10.22
C LYS A 183 -20.06 -4.73 10.37
N ILE A 184 -20.41 -3.92 9.38
CA ILE A 184 -20.15 -2.48 9.33
C ILE A 184 -21.47 -1.78 8.97
N ASP A 185 -21.97 -0.92 9.85
CA ASP A 185 -23.21 -0.16 9.67
C ASP A 185 -24.40 -1.02 9.21
N GLY A 186 -24.54 -2.21 9.80
CA GLY A 186 -25.60 -3.16 9.46
C GLY A 186 -25.30 -4.07 8.26
N THR A 187 -24.32 -3.73 7.43
CA THR A 187 -23.90 -4.52 6.26
C THR A 187 -22.87 -5.57 6.64
N THR A 188 -23.07 -6.80 6.19
CA THR A 188 -22.10 -7.90 6.36
C THR A 188 -21.17 -7.96 5.17
N ILE A 189 -19.87 -7.83 5.41
CA ILE A 189 -18.81 -7.80 4.40
C ILE A 189 -17.95 -9.05 4.57
N ALA A 190 -17.65 -9.77 3.48
CA ALA A 190 -16.65 -10.83 3.47
C ALA A 190 -15.26 -10.22 3.67
N ALA A 191 -14.46 -10.79 4.56
CA ALA A 191 -13.15 -10.26 4.90
C ALA A 191 -12.18 -11.37 5.29
N VAL A 192 -10.89 -11.08 5.19
CA VAL A 192 -9.83 -11.90 5.78
C VAL A 192 -9.30 -11.17 7.01
N LYS A 193 -9.34 -11.84 8.17
CA LYS A 193 -8.84 -11.31 9.44
C LYS A 193 -7.40 -11.71 9.65
N PHE A 194 -6.57 -10.76 10.03
CA PHE A 194 -5.18 -10.97 10.45
C PHE A 194 -4.99 -10.48 11.88
N GLU A 195 -4.29 -11.27 12.67
CA GLU A 195 -3.84 -10.88 14.01
C GLU A 195 -2.34 -10.56 13.94
N ILE A 196 -1.95 -9.45 14.55
CA ILE A 196 -0.57 -8.96 14.56
C ILE A 196 -0.18 -8.79 16.02
N ASP A 197 0.74 -9.65 16.46
CA ASP A 197 1.27 -9.66 17.82
C ASP A 197 2.58 -8.88 17.88
N GLY A 198 2.63 -7.87 18.73
CA GLY A 198 3.79 -7.04 19.04
C GLY A 198 3.69 -6.51 20.47
N SER A 199 4.31 -5.37 20.74
CA SER A 199 4.11 -4.65 22.01
C SER A 199 2.67 -4.16 22.14
N THR A 200 2.04 -3.85 21.02
CA THR A 200 0.61 -3.61 20.87
C THR A 200 0.03 -4.72 20.02
N LYS A 201 -1.11 -5.27 20.40
CA LYS A 201 -1.88 -6.20 19.58
C LYS A 201 -2.75 -5.44 18.59
N TYR A 202 -2.68 -5.85 17.32
CA TYR A 202 -3.57 -5.33 16.28
C TYR A 202 -4.37 -6.47 15.66
N THR A 203 -5.59 -6.16 15.26
CA THR A 203 -6.40 -7.04 14.42
C THR A 203 -6.89 -6.24 13.22
N VAL A 204 -6.70 -6.76 12.01
CA VAL A 204 -7.07 -6.08 10.76
C VAL A 204 -7.98 -6.97 9.95
N TRP A 205 -9.04 -6.41 9.39
CA TRP A 205 -9.95 -7.07 8.44
C TRP A 205 -9.80 -6.41 7.09
N LEU A 206 -9.36 -7.19 6.10
CA LEU A 206 -9.24 -6.77 4.71
C LEU A 206 -10.41 -7.32 3.90
N ASP A 207 -11.04 -6.49 3.08
CA ASP A 207 -12.03 -6.96 2.11
C ASP A 207 -11.37 -7.65 0.90
N GLY A 208 -12.18 -8.14 -0.05
CA GLY A 208 -11.68 -8.83 -1.25
C GLY A 208 -10.81 -7.97 -2.18
N ARG A 209 -10.73 -6.65 -1.94
CA ARG A 209 -9.86 -5.70 -2.66
C ARG A 209 -8.55 -5.45 -1.90
N GLY A 210 -8.38 -6.02 -0.71
CA GLY A 210 -7.27 -5.72 0.18
C GLY A 210 -7.40 -4.39 0.93
N VAL A 211 -8.61 -3.81 0.96
CA VAL A 211 -8.91 -2.58 1.72
C VAL A 211 -9.14 -2.93 3.18
N PRO A 212 -8.47 -2.26 4.13
CA PRO A 212 -8.75 -2.42 5.55
C PRO A 212 -10.12 -1.84 5.90
N VAL A 213 -11.12 -2.68 5.99
CA VAL A 213 -12.51 -2.25 6.33
C VAL A 213 -12.71 -2.04 7.83
N LYS A 214 -11.88 -2.67 8.65
CA LYS A 214 -11.84 -2.51 10.09
C LYS A 214 -10.45 -2.83 10.61
N PHE A 215 -9.98 -2.11 11.62
CA PHE A 215 -8.83 -2.52 12.41
C PHE A 215 -9.00 -2.11 13.87
N VAL A 216 -8.36 -2.87 14.76
CA VAL A 216 -8.44 -2.70 16.20
C VAL A 216 -7.02 -2.71 16.76
N ALA A 217 -6.73 -1.78 17.64
CA ALA A 217 -5.52 -1.75 18.44
C ALA A 217 -5.90 -1.92 19.92
N ASP A 218 -5.19 -2.78 20.63
CA ASP A 218 -5.32 -2.85 22.08
C ASP A 218 -4.51 -1.72 22.71
N ASP A 219 -5.05 -1.03 23.69
CA ASP A 219 -4.34 -0.07 24.52
C ASP A 219 -4.51 -0.42 26.02
N ASP A 220 -3.86 0.35 26.91
CA ASP A 220 -3.86 0.08 28.36
C ASP A 220 -5.24 0.23 28.99
N THR A 221 -6.19 0.90 28.33
CA THR A 221 -7.53 1.22 28.84
C THR A 221 -8.65 0.47 28.11
N GLY A 222 -8.31 -0.25 27.04
CA GLY A 222 -9.27 -1.04 26.28
C GLY A 222 -8.88 -1.30 24.83
N LYS A 223 -9.81 -1.06 23.91
CA LYS A 223 -9.61 -1.28 22.49
C LYS A 223 -10.01 -0.04 21.69
N VAL A 224 -9.11 0.40 20.83
CA VAL A 224 -9.39 1.43 19.84
C VAL A 224 -9.79 0.74 18.53
N THR A 225 -11.00 1.00 18.06
CA THR A 225 -11.57 0.41 16.85
C THR A 225 -11.72 1.46 15.77
N PHE A 226 -11.15 1.18 14.61
CA PHE A 226 -11.28 1.97 13.39
C PHE A 226 -12.23 1.23 12.44
N THR A 227 -13.32 1.85 12.08
CA THR A 227 -14.34 1.28 11.18
C THR A 227 -14.46 2.13 9.94
N LEU A 228 -14.28 1.54 8.76
CA LEU A 228 -14.39 2.24 7.49
C LEU A 228 -15.80 2.81 7.33
N ALA A 229 -15.91 4.15 7.35
CA ALA A 229 -17.15 4.86 7.18
C ALA A 229 -17.38 5.25 5.71
N LYS A 230 -16.29 5.53 4.97
CA LYS A 230 -16.37 5.92 3.56
C LYS A 230 -15.10 5.55 2.82
N CYS A 231 -15.28 5.06 1.58
CA CYS A 231 -14.22 4.85 0.62
C CYS A 231 -14.52 5.64 -0.65
N ILE A 232 -13.60 6.51 -1.07
CA ILE A 232 -13.72 7.30 -2.29
C ILE A 232 -12.61 6.83 -3.23
N GLY A 233 -12.93 6.58 -4.50
CA GLY A 233 -11.95 6.10 -5.48
C GLY A 233 -11.49 4.64 -5.28
N CYS A 234 -12.20 3.86 -4.49
CA CYS A 234 -11.79 2.49 -4.13
C CYS A 234 -12.23 1.42 -5.14
N GLY A 235 -12.73 1.80 -6.30
CA GLY A 235 -13.33 0.85 -7.23
C GLY A 235 -14.70 0.33 -6.76
N PRO A 236 -15.28 -0.67 -7.44
CA PRO A 236 -16.59 -1.21 -7.10
C PRO A 236 -16.60 -1.78 -5.68
N GLU A 237 -17.72 -1.58 -4.98
CA GLU A 237 -17.90 -2.13 -3.64
C GLU A 237 -17.80 -3.66 -3.64
N PRO A 238 -17.27 -4.28 -2.55
CA PRO A 238 -17.24 -5.73 -2.43
C PRO A 238 -18.66 -6.26 -2.43
N THR A 239 -18.83 -7.46 -3.00
CA THR A 239 -20.11 -8.14 -3.05
C THR A 239 -20.65 -8.31 -1.63
N GLN A 240 -21.80 -7.72 -1.36
CA GLN A 240 -22.49 -7.91 -0.09
C GLN A 240 -22.98 -9.37 0.00
N ILE A 241 -22.68 -10.04 1.10
CA ILE A 241 -23.26 -11.35 1.37
C ILE A 241 -24.68 -11.08 1.84
N GLY A 242 -25.65 -11.34 0.96
CA GLY A 242 -27.06 -11.22 1.31
C GLY A 242 -27.38 -12.12 2.51
N ASN A 243 -28.05 -11.56 3.53
CA ASN A 243 -28.66 -12.35 4.59
C ASN A 243 -29.72 -13.26 3.94
N ARG A 244 -29.42 -14.56 3.84
CA ARG A 244 -30.43 -15.59 3.61
C ARG A 244 -30.93 -16.10 4.96
#